data_02093314eeec3731224023a6a617c93d
#
_entry.id   02093314eeec3731224023a6a617c93d
#
_cell.length_a   1.000
_cell.length_b   1.000
_cell.length_c   1.000
_cell.angle_alpha   90.00
_cell.angle_beta   90.00
_cell.angle_gamma   90.00
#
_symmetry.space_group_name_H-M   'P 1'
#
loop_
_entity.id
_entity.type
_entity.pdbx_description
1 polymer ?
#
loop_
_entity_poly.entity_id
_entity_poly.type
_entity_poly.pdbx_seq_one_letter_code
_entity_poly.pdbx_strand_id
1 'polypeptide(L)'
;MRTSELPADVRPTSRASHPAGTSDTVRPTRHATHRLRSAPPPDAVPTAGWRGGHRRAAGRAAVVAPILMVSFGWLLAILVAPHVTLSPGARMVALFCHLTCLVVGFGAVLTVDWFSLRWLLRREPLGTVLTTARGAHLLIWLGLVGLLASGAALGPDTSSGLVWVKLLAVLVVGINGLFLGRVRDRLVAVRGRPPWSVLLPGVAAATISQIGWWTATLVGFWNANN
;
A
#
# COMPACT_ATOMS: atom_id res chain seq x y z
N MET A 1 -21.07 51.39 23.89
CA MET A 1 -21.62 52.51 23.10
C MET A 1 -21.20 52.35 21.67
N ARG A 2 -22.08 52.12 20.81
CA ARG A 2 -22.33 52.17 19.37
C ARG A 2 -22.76 50.84 18.79
N THR A 3 -24.05 50.74 18.69
CA THR A 3 -24.89 49.97 17.80
C THR A 3 -24.77 50.50 16.36
N SER A 4 -24.82 49.61 15.38
CA SER A 4 -25.39 49.84 14.04
C SER A 4 -25.34 48.51 13.31
N GLU A 5 -26.41 47.84 13.15
CA GLU A 5 -27.49 47.92 12.15
C GLU A 5 -27.17 47.06 10.92
N LEU A 6 -28.02 46.03 10.77
CA LEU A 6 -28.22 45.25 9.52
C LEU A 6 -28.90 46.15 8.48
N PRO A 7 -28.82 45.82 7.21
CA PRO A 7 -30.01 45.90 6.36
C PRO A 7 -30.44 44.56 5.78
N ALA A 8 -31.77 44.47 5.75
CA ALA A 8 -32.58 43.42 5.20
C ALA A 8 -32.70 43.50 3.67
N ASP A 9 -33.07 42.31 3.12
CA ASP A 9 -34.08 42.16 2.10
C ASP A 9 -33.81 42.64 0.67
N VAL A 10 -33.63 41.70 -0.28
CA VAL A 10 -34.19 41.80 -1.63
C VAL A 10 -34.46 40.38 -2.17
N ARG A 11 -35.74 39.99 -2.22
CA ARG A 11 -36.25 39.02 -3.20
C ARG A 11 -36.57 39.73 -4.49
N PRO A 12 -36.47 39.09 -5.63
CA PRO A 12 -37.48 39.18 -6.66
C PRO A 12 -38.02 37.81 -7.09
N THR A 13 -39.32 37.70 -6.94
CA THR A 13 -40.21 36.82 -7.67
C THR A 13 -40.22 37.19 -9.15
N SER A 14 -40.05 36.22 -10.02
CA SER A 14 -40.52 36.32 -11.40
C SER A 14 -41.08 35.00 -11.86
N ARG A 15 -42.38 35.03 -11.98
CA ARG A 15 -43.31 34.06 -12.55
C ARG A 15 -43.42 34.38 -14.04
N ALA A 16 -43.12 33.47 -14.93
CA ALA A 16 -43.48 33.58 -16.35
C ALA A 16 -43.96 32.22 -16.84
N SER A 17 -45.16 32.28 -17.25
CA SER A 17 -46.14 31.44 -17.88
C SER A 17 -45.70 30.70 -19.16
N HIS A 18 -46.27 29.48 -19.29
CA HIS A 18 -46.36 28.66 -20.50
C HIS A 18 -46.90 29.40 -21.73
N PRO A 19 -46.59 28.91 -22.94
CA PRO A 19 -47.70 28.31 -23.68
C PRO A 19 -47.41 26.95 -24.29
N ALA A 20 -48.47 26.18 -24.40
CA ALA A 20 -48.61 24.92 -25.11
C ALA A 20 -48.39 25.10 -26.61
N GLY A 21 -47.64 24.19 -27.20
CA GLY A 21 -47.48 24.04 -28.64
C GLY A 21 -47.47 22.56 -28.99
N THR A 22 -48.62 22.07 -29.38
CA THR A 22 -48.83 20.78 -30.06
C THR A 22 -48.13 20.79 -31.41
N SER A 23 -47.26 19.83 -31.66
CA SER A 23 -46.89 19.41 -33.03
C SER A 23 -46.66 17.90 -33.06
N ASP A 24 -47.64 17.22 -33.61
CA ASP A 24 -47.56 15.87 -34.12
C ASP A 24 -46.35 15.74 -35.07
N THR A 25 -45.40 14.89 -34.74
CA THR A 25 -44.39 14.41 -35.66
C THR A 25 -44.44 12.88 -35.71
N VAL A 26 -44.92 12.42 -36.81
CA VAL A 26 -44.97 11.06 -37.34
C VAL A 26 -43.65 10.34 -37.10
N ARG A 27 -43.74 9.23 -36.34
CA ARG A 27 -42.64 8.33 -36.03
C ARG A 27 -42.42 7.41 -37.22
N PRO A 28 -41.27 7.44 -37.94
CA PRO A 28 -41.00 6.46 -38.97
C PRO A 28 -40.73 5.08 -38.32
N THR A 29 -41.52 4.10 -38.74
CA THR A 29 -41.33 2.67 -38.43
C THR A 29 -39.97 2.21 -38.95
N ARG A 30 -39.02 1.97 -38.02
CA ARG A 30 -37.77 1.29 -38.36
C ARG A 30 -38.07 -0.16 -38.67
N HIS A 31 -37.98 -0.53 -39.91
CA HIS A 31 -37.86 -1.93 -40.34
C HIS A 31 -36.69 -2.57 -39.61
N ALA A 32 -37.02 -3.54 -38.74
CA ALA A 32 -36.04 -4.43 -38.13
C ALA A 32 -35.50 -5.38 -39.23
N THR A 33 -34.35 -5.01 -39.81
CA THR A 33 -33.58 -5.96 -40.61
C THR A 33 -33.04 -7.02 -39.64
N HIS A 34 -33.69 -8.17 -39.64
CA HIS A 34 -33.24 -9.39 -38.98
C HIS A 34 -31.92 -9.81 -39.67
N ARG A 35 -30.77 -9.39 -39.09
CA ARG A 35 -29.47 -9.97 -39.47
C ARG A 35 -29.52 -11.42 -39.03
N LEU A 36 -29.67 -12.28 -40.02
CA LEU A 36 -29.40 -13.73 -39.86
C LEU A 36 -27.97 -13.84 -39.34
N ARG A 37 -27.84 -14.16 -38.04
CA ARG A 37 -26.59 -14.53 -37.41
C ARG A 37 -26.18 -15.86 -38.01
N SER A 38 -25.31 -15.85 -39.02
CA SER A 38 -24.67 -17.05 -39.51
C SER A 38 -24.07 -17.83 -38.37
N ALA A 39 -24.51 -19.06 -38.15
CA ALA A 39 -23.93 -19.97 -37.18
C ALA A 39 -22.45 -20.16 -37.50
N PRO A 40 -21.55 -20.19 -36.48
CA PRO A 40 -20.15 -20.47 -36.71
C PRO A 40 -19.98 -21.87 -37.29
N PRO A 41 -19.00 -22.13 -38.16
CA PRO A 41 -18.74 -23.44 -38.75
C PRO A 41 -18.44 -24.47 -37.64
N PRO A 42 -18.88 -25.76 -37.83
CA PRO A 42 -18.79 -26.80 -36.80
C PRO A 42 -17.37 -27.27 -36.45
N ASP A 43 -16.34 -26.73 -37.13
CA ASP A 43 -14.96 -27.22 -36.99
C ASP A 43 -14.05 -26.28 -36.18
N ALA A 44 -14.61 -25.28 -35.49
CA ALA A 44 -13.84 -24.47 -34.56
C ALA A 44 -13.49 -25.29 -33.30
N VAL A 45 -12.43 -26.10 -33.38
CA VAL A 45 -11.81 -26.74 -32.22
C VAL A 45 -11.44 -25.64 -31.20
N PRO A 46 -11.95 -25.74 -29.97
CA PRO A 46 -11.60 -24.74 -28.95
C PRO A 46 -10.11 -24.89 -28.56
N THR A 47 -9.24 -24.01 -29.08
CA THR A 47 -7.85 -23.90 -28.63
C THR A 47 -7.74 -23.25 -27.23
N ALA A 48 -8.72 -23.55 -26.36
CA ALA A 48 -8.85 -22.93 -25.04
C ALA A 48 -7.83 -23.45 -23.97
N GLY A 49 -7.07 -24.53 -24.29
CA GLY A 49 -6.22 -25.20 -23.29
C GLY A 49 -4.87 -24.51 -23.00
N TRP A 50 -4.31 -23.74 -23.92
CA TRP A 50 -2.91 -23.28 -23.81
C TRP A 50 -2.75 -21.89 -23.16
N ARG A 51 -3.77 -21.05 -23.13
CA ARG A 51 -3.70 -19.71 -22.55
C ARG A 51 -3.82 -19.68 -21.01
N GLY A 52 -4.32 -20.74 -20.39
CA GLY A 52 -4.52 -20.80 -18.93
C GLY A 52 -3.21 -21.01 -18.14
N GLY A 53 -2.25 -21.75 -18.70
CA GLY A 53 -0.98 -22.06 -18.05
C GLY A 53 -0.09 -20.85 -17.89
N HIS A 54 0.08 -20.05 -18.93
CA HIS A 54 0.95 -18.86 -18.90
C HIS A 54 0.43 -17.75 -17.97
N ARG A 55 -0.89 -17.56 -17.86
CA ARG A 55 -1.46 -16.58 -16.92
C ARG A 55 -1.27 -16.98 -15.46
N ARG A 56 -1.36 -18.27 -15.12
CA ARG A 56 -1.12 -18.77 -13.76
C ARG A 56 0.36 -18.73 -13.38
N ALA A 57 1.25 -19.05 -14.33
CA ALA A 57 2.71 -18.96 -14.12
C ALA A 57 3.15 -17.50 -13.94
N ALA A 58 2.68 -16.57 -14.78
CA ALA A 58 2.95 -15.14 -14.63
C ALA A 58 2.42 -14.57 -13.30
N GLY A 59 1.25 -15.01 -12.84
CA GLY A 59 0.69 -14.61 -11.55
C GLY A 59 1.52 -15.09 -10.36
N ARG A 60 2.06 -16.31 -10.42
CA ARG A 60 2.97 -16.85 -9.37
C ARG A 60 4.32 -16.13 -9.39
N ALA A 61 4.91 -15.92 -10.56
CA ALA A 61 6.18 -15.20 -10.69
C ALA A 61 6.09 -13.77 -10.14
N ALA A 62 5.00 -13.07 -10.39
CA ALA A 62 4.75 -11.72 -9.84
C ALA A 62 4.67 -11.67 -8.29
N VAL A 63 4.43 -12.82 -7.65
CA VAL A 63 4.44 -12.91 -6.18
C VAL A 63 5.81 -13.36 -5.66
N VAL A 64 6.40 -14.36 -6.28
CA VAL A 64 7.61 -15.01 -5.80
C VAL A 64 8.85 -14.16 -6.03
N ALA A 65 8.96 -13.52 -7.20
CA ALA A 65 10.14 -12.73 -7.55
C ALA A 65 10.46 -11.59 -6.54
N PRO A 66 9.51 -10.73 -6.11
CA PRO A 66 9.82 -9.70 -5.13
C PRO A 66 10.15 -10.28 -3.74
N ILE A 67 9.55 -11.40 -3.34
CA ILE A 67 9.91 -12.08 -2.07
C ILE A 67 11.37 -12.58 -2.14
N LEU A 68 11.75 -13.22 -3.23
CA LEU A 68 13.12 -13.68 -3.44
C LEU A 68 14.10 -12.49 -3.46
N MET A 69 13.72 -11.38 -4.07
CA MET A 69 14.56 -10.18 -4.12
C MET A 69 14.78 -9.58 -2.72
N VAL A 70 13.74 -9.47 -1.90
CA VAL A 70 13.86 -9.01 -0.51
C VAL A 70 14.71 -9.97 0.32
N SER A 71 14.47 -11.28 0.21
CA SER A 71 15.22 -12.30 0.94
C SER A 71 16.69 -12.35 0.50
N PHE A 72 16.95 -12.21 -0.80
CA PHE A 72 18.31 -12.13 -1.34
C PHE A 72 19.04 -10.89 -0.85
N GLY A 73 18.43 -9.71 -0.92
CA GLY A 73 19.01 -8.46 -0.40
C GLY A 73 19.32 -8.54 1.09
N TRP A 74 18.42 -9.15 1.87
CA TRP A 74 18.61 -9.41 3.29
C TRP A 74 19.80 -10.37 3.55
N LEU A 75 19.87 -11.48 2.82
CA LEU A 75 20.96 -12.43 2.95
C LEU A 75 22.30 -11.80 2.53
N LEU A 76 22.30 -11.07 1.42
CA LEU A 76 23.48 -10.36 0.93
C LEU A 76 24.02 -9.37 1.98
N ALA A 77 23.14 -8.63 2.64
CA ALA A 77 23.51 -7.70 3.71
C ALA A 77 24.23 -8.43 4.87
N ILE A 78 23.75 -9.61 5.26
CA ILE A 78 24.37 -10.43 6.31
C ILE A 78 25.74 -10.98 5.85
N LEU A 79 25.83 -11.45 4.62
CA LEU A 79 27.08 -12.02 4.08
C LEU A 79 28.16 -10.95 3.85
N VAL A 80 27.77 -9.73 3.48
CA VAL A 80 28.70 -8.62 3.24
C VAL A 80 29.16 -7.98 4.55
N ALA A 81 28.31 -7.96 5.58
CA ALA A 81 28.60 -7.28 6.85
C ALA A 81 29.96 -7.62 7.48
N PRO A 82 30.44 -8.88 7.53
CA PRO A 82 31.75 -9.22 8.13
C PRO A 82 32.94 -8.68 7.33
N HIS A 83 32.74 -8.31 6.07
CA HIS A 83 33.79 -7.82 5.18
C HIS A 83 33.90 -6.30 5.16
N VAL A 84 32.97 -5.60 5.84
CA VAL A 84 32.95 -4.13 5.89
C VAL A 84 33.71 -3.65 7.12
N THR A 85 34.84 -2.98 6.90
CA THR A 85 35.61 -2.31 7.95
C THR A 85 35.46 -0.81 7.78
N LEU A 86 34.88 -0.13 8.77
CA LEU A 86 34.67 1.32 8.74
C LEU A 86 35.66 2.03 9.65
N SER A 87 36.17 3.18 9.20
CA SER A 87 36.85 4.13 10.08
C SER A 87 35.88 4.65 11.16
N PRO A 88 36.38 5.17 12.30
CA PRO A 88 35.51 5.69 13.38
C PRO A 88 34.53 6.76 12.88
N GLY A 89 34.97 7.67 12.01
CA GLY A 89 34.11 8.70 11.42
C GLY A 89 33.04 8.11 10.50
N ALA A 90 33.39 7.15 9.64
CA ALA A 90 32.46 6.48 8.75
C ALA A 90 31.40 5.67 9.55
N ARG A 91 31.81 5.05 10.67
CA ARG A 91 30.90 4.35 11.58
C ARG A 91 29.87 5.30 12.20
N MET A 92 30.28 6.51 12.61
CA MET A 92 29.37 7.53 13.12
C MET A 92 28.35 7.96 12.06
N VAL A 93 28.79 8.19 10.83
CA VAL A 93 27.89 8.50 9.71
C VAL A 93 26.93 7.36 9.42
N ALA A 94 27.40 6.10 9.40
CA ALA A 94 26.55 4.94 9.20
C ALA A 94 25.49 4.81 10.30
N LEU A 95 25.84 5.07 11.56
CA LEU A 95 24.89 5.08 12.68
C LEU A 95 23.85 6.20 12.53
N PHE A 96 24.27 7.39 12.17
CA PHE A 96 23.35 8.50 11.91
C PHE A 96 22.38 8.18 10.79
N CYS A 97 22.87 7.63 9.67
CA CYS A 97 22.03 7.16 8.57
C CYS A 97 21.07 6.08 9.02
N HIS A 98 21.53 5.12 9.84
CA HIS A 98 20.70 4.03 10.37
C HIS A 98 19.52 4.58 11.21
N LEU A 99 19.79 5.48 12.13
CA LEU A 99 18.77 6.11 12.97
C LEU A 99 17.82 6.97 12.13
N THR A 100 18.34 7.74 11.17
CA THR A 100 17.51 8.53 10.25
C THR A 100 16.57 7.65 9.44
N CYS A 101 17.07 6.54 8.89
CA CYS A 101 16.24 5.57 8.16
C CYS A 101 15.19 4.92 9.05
N LEU A 102 15.50 4.66 10.32
CA LEU A 102 14.54 4.17 11.31
C LEU A 102 13.41 5.19 11.52
N VAL A 103 13.75 6.45 11.76
CA VAL A 103 12.76 7.52 11.99
C VAL A 103 11.88 7.71 10.77
N VAL A 104 12.46 7.74 9.56
CA VAL A 104 11.72 7.92 8.31
C VAL A 104 10.83 6.71 8.02
N GLY A 105 11.38 5.50 8.05
CA GLY A 105 10.64 4.28 7.69
C GLY A 105 9.57 3.95 8.73
N PHE A 106 9.94 3.86 10.00
CA PHE A 106 9.00 3.52 11.07
C PHE A 106 8.00 4.65 11.33
N GLY A 107 8.42 5.91 11.28
CA GLY A 107 7.52 7.06 11.39
C GLY A 107 6.46 7.08 10.28
N ALA A 108 6.81 6.71 9.05
CA ALA A 108 5.86 6.57 7.96
C ALA A 108 4.85 5.44 8.22
N VAL A 109 5.28 4.29 8.78
CA VAL A 109 4.37 3.19 9.21
C VAL A 109 3.41 3.68 10.28
N LEU A 110 3.90 4.33 11.35
CA LEU A 110 3.07 4.87 12.43
C LEU A 110 2.04 5.88 11.91
N THR A 111 2.40 6.68 10.92
CA THR A 111 1.49 7.63 10.28
C THR A 111 0.33 6.91 9.58
N VAL A 112 0.62 5.85 8.80
CA VAL A 112 -0.43 5.04 8.15
C VAL A 112 -1.34 4.39 9.18
N ASP A 113 -0.77 3.85 10.25
CA ASP A 113 -1.54 3.17 11.30
C ASP A 113 -2.40 4.15 12.09
N TRP A 114 -1.91 5.38 12.31
CA TRP A 114 -2.73 6.45 12.91
C TRP A 114 -3.97 6.77 12.10
N PHE A 115 -3.84 6.95 10.78
CA PHE A 115 -5.00 7.18 9.92
C PHE A 115 -5.90 5.95 9.81
N SER A 116 -5.32 4.74 9.86
CA SER A 116 -6.08 3.48 9.90
C SER A 116 -6.93 3.38 11.17
N LEU A 117 -6.37 3.76 12.32
CA LEU A 117 -7.09 3.83 13.59
C LEU A 117 -8.22 4.89 13.54
N ARG A 118 -7.96 6.08 12.99
CA ARG A 118 -8.99 7.11 12.82
C ARG A 118 -10.13 6.64 11.94
N TRP A 119 -9.83 5.91 10.87
CA TRP A 119 -10.86 5.30 10.04
C TRP A 119 -11.67 4.25 10.80
N LEU A 120 -11.02 3.39 11.58
CA LEU A 120 -11.68 2.38 12.41
C LEU A 120 -12.63 3.03 13.42
N LEU A 121 -12.22 4.17 14.01
CA LEU A 121 -13.02 5.00 14.92
C LEU A 121 -14.06 5.86 14.17
N ARG A 122 -14.25 5.67 12.86
CA ARG A 122 -15.19 6.41 11.99
C ARG A 122 -14.94 7.92 11.95
N ARG A 123 -13.72 8.36 12.22
CA ARG A 123 -13.32 9.78 12.19
C ARG A 123 -12.72 10.21 10.86
N GLU A 124 -12.38 9.25 9.99
CA GLU A 124 -11.80 9.48 8.68
C GLU A 124 -12.37 8.52 7.64
N PRO A 125 -12.49 8.91 6.37
CA PRO A 125 -12.87 8.01 5.28
C PRO A 125 -11.72 7.06 4.92
N LEU A 126 -12.04 5.87 4.41
CA LEU A 126 -11.05 4.89 3.94
C LEU A 126 -10.12 5.47 2.86
N GLY A 127 -10.63 6.38 2.03
CA GLY A 127 -9.85 7.07 0.99
C GLY A 127 -8.61 7.78 1.54
N THR A 128 -8.73 8.44 2.70
CA THR A 128 -7.59 9.10 3.38
C THR A 128 -6.52 8.08 3.76
N VAL A 129 -6.91 6.93 4.33
CA VAL A 129 -5.97 5.85 4.68
C VAL A 129 -5.22 5.35 3.46
N LEU A 130 -5.94 5.06 2.36
CA LEU A 130 -5.35 4.52 1.13
C LEU A 130 -4.41 5.53 0.45
N THR A 131 -4.75 6.83 0.49
CA THR A 131 -3.90 7.90 -0.05
C THR A 131 -2.64 8.06 0.79
N THR A 132 -2.77 8.10 2.13
CA THR A 132 -1.64 8.16 3.06
C THR A 132 -0.73 6.95 2.89
N ALA A 133 -1.28 5.73 2.83
CA ALA A 133 -0.50 4.50 2.63
C ALA A 133 0.24 4.50 1.29
N ARG A 134 -0.34 5.08 0.24
CA ARG A 134 0.34 5.22 -1.07
C ARG A 134 1.51 6.20 -0.99
N GLY A 135 1.32 7.36 -0.37
CA GLY A 135 2.38 8.36 -0.18
C GLY A 135 3.51 7.86 0.72
N ALA A 136 3.16 7.17 1.81
CA ALA A 136 4.12 6.62 2.77
C ALA A 136 4.93 5.44 2.22
N HIS A 137 4.43 4.73 1.19
CA HIS A 137 5.04 3.51 0.67
C HIS A 137 6.52 3.68 0.29
N LEU A 138 6.86 4.75 -0.42
CA LEU A 138 8.25 5.05 -0.79
C LEU A 138 9.12 5.28 0.43
N LEU A 139 8.65 6.04 1.41
CA LEU A 139 9.40 6.34 2.64
C LEU A 139 9.65 5.09 3.47
N ILE A 140 8.67 4.19 3.56
CA ILE A 140 8.80 2.91 4.26
C ILE A 140 9.89 2.05 3.59
N TRP A 141 9.89 1.94 2.25
CA TRP A 141 10.90 1.15 1.54
C TRP A 141 12.28 1.77 1.58
N LEU A 142 12.40 3.10 1.43
CA LEU A 142 13.67 3.81 1.56
C LEU A 142 14.23 3.64 2.98
N GLY A 143 13.39 3.77 4.00
CA GLY A 143 13.78 3.52 5.38
C GLY A 143 14.27 2.09 5.59
N LEU A 144 13.53 1.09 5.10
CA LEU A 144 13.88 -0.33 5.24
C LEU A 144 15.19 -0.69 4.53
N VAL A 145 15.35 -0.26 3.29
CA VAL A 145 16.59 -0.49 2.50
C VAL A 145 17.78 0.24 3.14
N GLY A 146 17.58 1.48 3.58
CA GLY A 146 18.61 2.24 4.28
C GLY A 146 19.01 1.61 5.62
N LEU A 147 18.04 1.07 6.38
CA LEU A 147 18.31 0.32 7.62
C LEU A 147 19.11 -0.95 7.34
N LEU A 148 18.77 -1.66 6.26
CA LEU A 148 19.48 -2.88 5.88
C LEU A 148 20.93 -2.58 5.47
N ALA A 149 21.14 -1.58 4.62
CA ALA A 149 22.44 -1.17 4.13
C ALA A 149 23.33 -0.59 5.26
N SER A 150 22.81 0.34 6.04
CA SER A 150 23.55 0.94 7.16
C SER A 150 23.79 -0.06 8.29
N GLY A 151 22.82 -0.95 8.56
CA GLY A 151 22.96 -2.02 9.54
C GLY A 151 24.06 -3.03 9.14
N ALA A 152 24.14 -3.39 7.86
CA ALA A 152 25.23 -4.24 7.36
C ALA A 152 26.59 -3.53 7.51
N ALA A 153 26.67 -2.24 7.21
CA ALA A 153 27.89 -1.45 7.36
C ALA A 153 28.35 -1.31 8.82
N LEU A 154 27.42 -1.32 9.77
CA LEU A 154 27.73 -1.27 11.21
C LEU A 154 28.27 -2.60 11.78
N GLY A 155 28.19 -3.70 11.02
CA GLY A 155 28.71 -5.01 11.41
C GLY A 155 27.91 -5.61 12.58
N PRO A 156 26.76 -6.26 12.34
CA PRO A 156 25.99 -6.90 13.38
C PRO A 156 26.76 -8.10 13.96
N ASP A 157 26.80 -8.22 15.28
CA ASP A 157 27.35 -9.38 15.93
C ASP A 157 26.41 -10.60 15.78
N THR A 158 26.70 -11.41 14.77
CA THR A 158 25.88 -12.60 14.46
C THR A 158 26.09 -13.77 15.44
N SER A 159 26.95 -13.65 16.43
CA SER A 159 27.07 -14.63 17.54
C SER A 159 25.91 -14.49 18.53
N SER A 160 25.30 -13.31 18.62
CA SER A 160 24.19 -13.01 19.52
C SER A 160 22.84 -13.47 18.96
N GLY A 161 22.09 -14.26 19.72
CA GLY A 161 20.72 -14.66 19.35
C GLY A 161 19.76 -13.49 19.21
N LEU A 162 19.93 -12.41 19.99
CA LEU A 162 19.12 -11.19 19.89
C LEU A 162 19.29 -10.49 18.54
N VAL A 163 20.51 -10.49 17.99
CA VAL A 163 20.77 -9.94 16.67
C VAL A 163 20.00 -10.73 15.60
N TRP A 164 19.93 -12.05 15.70
CA TRP A 164 19.12 -12.86 14.80
C TRP A 164 17.63 -12.56 14.91
N VAL A 165 17.09 -12.34 16.09
CA VAL A 165 15.70 -11.89 16.29
C VAL A 165 15.44 -10.58 15.56
N LYS A 166 16.35 -9.59 15.68
CA LYS A 166 16.26 -8.31 14.95
C LYS A 166 16.30 -8.52 13.43
N LEU A 167 17.26 -9.30 12.93
CA LEU A 167 17.43 -9.56 11.51
C LEU A 167 16.20 -10.26 10.91
N LEU A 168 15.64 -11.25 11.62
CA LEU A 168 14.40 -11.93 11.21
C LEU A 168 13.20 -10.98 11.24
N ALA A 169 13.10 -10.11 12.24
CA ALA A 169 12.04 -9.10 12.30
C ALA A 169 12.07 -8.19 11.07
N VAL A 170 13.25 -7.73 10.65
CA VAL A 170 13.44 -6.91 9.43
C VAL A 170 13.02 -7.67 8.18
N LEU A 171 13.38 -8.96 8.04
CA LEU A 171 12.96 -9.80 6.93
C LEU A 171 11.44 -9.96 6.87
N VAL A 172 10.83 -10.26 8.02
CA VAL A 172 9.36 -10.40 8.15
C VAL A 172 8.66 -9.11 7.75
N VAL A 173 9.13 -7.95 8.22
CA VAL A 173 8.59 -6.63 7.84
C VAL A 173 8.70 -6.40 6.33
N GLY A 174 9.83 -6.72 5.72
CA GLY A 174 10.03 -6.58 4.28
C GLY A 174 9.06 -7.43 3.46
N ILE A 175 8.93 -8.72 3.79
CA ILE A 175 7.99 -9.65 3.12
C ILE A 175 6.54 -9.20 3.35
N ASN A 176 6.21 -8.81 4.58
CA ASN A 176 4.87 -8.32 4.92
C ASN A 176 4.51 -7.04 4.17
N GLY A 177 5.48 -6.14 3.93
CA GLY A 177 5.30 -4.93 3.13
C GLY A 177 4.86 -5.22 1.69
N LEU A 178 5.39 -6.29 1.07
CA LEU A 178 4.95 -6.76 -0.25
C LEU A 178 3.50 -7.28 -0.23
N PHE A 179 3.11 -7.94 0.86
CA PHE A 179 1.75 -8.43 1.05
C PHE A 179 0.75 -7.29 1.24
N LEU A 180 1.09 -6.29 2.06
CA LEU A 180 0.27 -5.08 2.28
C LEU A 180 -0.02 -4.31 1.00
N GLY A 181 0.92 -4.24 0.07
CA GLY A 181 0.68 -3.66 -1.26
C GLY A 181 -0.50 -4.32 -1.97
N ARG A 182 -0.55 -5.65 -1.96
CA ARG A 182 -1.66 -6.43 -2.59
C ARG A 182 -2.99 -6.26 -1.86
N VAL A 183 -2.98 -6.20 -0.53
CA VAL A 183 -4.18 -5.94 0.28
C VAL A 183 -4.75 -4.56 -0.05
N ARG A 184 -3.89 -3.55 -0.12
CA ARG A 184 -4.27 -2.19 -0.51
C ARG A 184 -4.94 -2.17 -1.89
N ASP A 185 -4.38 -2.84 -2.89
CA ASP A 185 -4.93 -2.88 -4.24
C ASP A 185 -6.32 -3.55 -4.27
N ARG A 186 -6.54 -4.56 -3.44
CA ARG A 186 -7.86 -5.17 -3.24
C ARG A 186 -8.84 -4.20 -2.57
N LEU A 187 -8.40 -3.45 -1.56
CA LEU A 187 -9.24 -2.46 -0.88
C LEU A 187 -9.67 -1.32 -1.80
N VAL A 188 -8.77 -0.87 -2.69
CA VAL A 188 -9.08 0.16 -3.70
C VAL A 188 -10.15 -0.31 -4.68
N ALA A 189 -10.19 -1.60 -5.01
CA ALA A 189 -11.16 -2.19 -5.93
C ALA A 189 -12.57 -2.34 -5.33
N VAL A 190 -12.71 -2.29 -4.00
CA VAL A 190 -14.01 -2.43 -3.32
C VAL A 190 -14.77 -1.11 -3.34
N ARG A 191 -15.99 -1.13 -3.89
CA ARG A 191 -16.93 0.01 -3.83
C ARG A 191 -17.74 -0.09 -2.54
N GLY A 192 -17.72 0.97 -1.73
CA GLY A 192 -18.45 1.03 -0.46
C GLY A 192 -17.63 0.51 0.72
N ARG A 193 -18.31 -0.03 1.73
CA ARG A 193 -17.67 -0.51 2.96
C ARG A 193 -17.04 -1.90 2.72
N PRO A 194 -15.71 -2.06 2.91
CA PRO A 194 -15.06 -3.35 2.71
C PRO A 194 -15.62 -4.42 3.67
N PRO A 195 -15.87 -5.64 3.19
CA PRO A 195 -16.26 -6.75 4.05
C PRO A 195 -15.08 -7.20 4.94
N TRP A 196 -15.39 -7.81 6.07
CA TRP A 196 -14.38 -8.30 7.02
C TRP A 196 -13.35 -9.26 6.40
N SER A 197 -13.75 -10.06 5.41
CA SER A 197 -12.85 -10.96 4.68
C SER A 197 -11.73 -10.25 3.93
N VAL A 198 -11.92 -8.99 3.56
CA VAL A 198 -10.89 -8.13 2.91
C VAL A 198 -10.12 -7.32 3.95
N LEU A 199 -10.75 -6.96 5.06
CA LEU A 199 -10.13 -6.16 6.14
C LEU A 199 -9.18 -6.99 7.01
N LEU A 200 -9.58 -8.22 7.37
CA LEU A 200 -8.83 -9.07 8.31
C LEU A 200 -7.38 -9.32 7.87
N PRO A 201 -7.08 -9.64 6.60
CA PRO A 201 -5.69 -9.74 6.13
C PRO A 201 -4.90 -8.44 6.28
N GLY A 202 -5.56 -7.29 6.11
CA GLY A 202 -4.95 -5.97 6.30
C GLY A 202 -4.59 -5.70 7.77
N VAL A 203 -5.53 -5.99 8.68
CA VAL A 203 -5.30 -5.86 10.14
C VAL A 203 -4.18 -6.80 10.59
N ALA A 204 -4.21 -8.06 10.18
CA ALA A 204 -3.15 -9.02 10.52
C ALA A 204 -1.77 -8.54 10.02
N ALA A 205 -1.70 -8.07 8.78
CA ALA A 205 -0.45 -7.56 8.23
C ALA A 205 0.03 -6.29 8.94
N ALA A 206 -0.85 -5.37 9.31
CA ALA A 206 -0.50 -4.19 10.11
C ALA A 206 0.06 -4.59 11.48
N THR A 207 -0.58 -5.56 12.16
CA THR A 207 -0.12 -6.09 13.45
C THR A 207 1.27 -6.74 13.34
N ILE A 208 1.49 -7.57 12.31
CA ILE A 208 2.81 -8.19 12.04
C ILE A 208 3.86 -7.11 11.80
N SER A 209 3.53 -6.07 11.02
CA SER A 209 4.42 -4.94 10.77
C SER A 209 4.81 -4.24 12.07
N GLN A 210 3.85 -3.92 12.92
CA GLN A 210 4.11 -3.25 14.20
C GLN A 210 4.98 -4.11 15.11
N ILE A 211 4.66 -5.39 15.28
CA ILE A 211 5.48 -6.31 16.08
C ILE A 211 6.92 -6.33 15.55
N GLY A 212 7.10 -6.45 14.22
CA GLY A 212 8.43 -6.50 13.62
C GLY A 212 9.23 -5.21 13.81
N TRP A 213 8.63 -4.04 13.59
CA TRP A 213 9.29 -2.74 13.78
C TRP A 213 9.68 -2.51 15.25
N TRP A 214 8.75 -2.75 16.18
CA TRP A 214 9.04 -2.61 17.61
C TRP A 214 10.10 -3.59 18.08
N THR A 215 10.05 -4.85 17.65
CA THR A 215 11.07 -5.86 17.98
C THR A 215 12.44 -5.42 17.48
N ALA A 216 12.57 -5.01 16.22
CA ALA A 216 13.84 -4.56 15.65
C ALA A 216 14.39 -3.32 16.38
N THR A 217 13.53 -2.38 16.76
CA THR A 217 13.89 -1.16 17.48
C THR A 217 14.33 -1.46 18.92
N LEU A 218 13.55 -2.24 19.65
CA LEU A 218 13.85 -2.60 21.04
C LEU A 218 15.14 -3.41 21.16
N VAL A 219 15.33 -4.41 20.29
CA VAL A 219 16.58 -5.18 20.28
C VAL A 219 17.77 -4.30 19.88
N GLY A 220 17.59 -3.39 18.93
CA GLY A 220 18.63 -2.42 18.56
C GLY A 220 19.02 -1.50 19.71
N PHE A 221 18.04 -1.00 20.45
CA PHE A 221 18.25 -0.19 21.65
C PHE A 221 18.95 -0.99 22.75
N TRP A 222 18.50 -2.23 23.02
CA TRP A 222 19.11 -3.09 24.03
C TRP A 222 20.58 -3.36 23.73
N ASN A 223 20.89 -3.76 22.50
CA ASN A 223 22.29 -4.04 22.09
C ASN A 223 23.20 -2.81 22.09
N ALA A 224 22.66 -1.59 22.04
CA ALA A 224 23.45 -0.37 22.13
C ALA A 224 23.82 -0.01 23.57
N ASN A 225 23.17 -0.61 24.58
CA ASN A 225 23.35 -0.29 26.00
C ASN A 225 23.93 -1.44 26.84
N ASN A 226 24.19 -2.60 26.23
CA ASN A 226 24.83 -3.76 26.83
C ASN A 226 25.96 -4.26 25.95
#